data_72263f92a6673ffb533b28b4aa7bde58
#
_entry.id   72263f92a6673ffb533b28b4aa7bde58
#
_cell.length_a   1.000
_cell.length_b   1.000
_cell.length_c   1.000
_cell.angle_alpha   90.00
_cell.angle_beta   90.00
_cell.angle_gamma   90.00
#
_symmetry.space_group_name_H-M   'P 1'
#
loop_
_entity.id
_entity.type
_entity.pdbx_description
1 polymer ?
#
loop_
_entity_poly.entity_id
_entity_poly.type
_entity_poly.pdbx_seq_one_letter_code
_entity_poly.pdbx_strand_id
1 'polypeptide(L)'
;MSQLAIARAHPARTKHAWIDTGLRYCLTAVCAGSAGVHAALIQPHFLESGLLGSAFAAAAMALALAALVVRQPRHDWWAAAAATATLCVIAISYLLSRSAGIPLLIVQPEHADPLGTVTTAAELAGAVCGAVLMARSVLMSGKDQT
;
A
#
# COMPACT_ATOMS: atom_id res chain seq x y z
N MET A 1 8.82 51.41 13.82
CA MET A 1 7.71 51.00 12.91
C MET A 1 8.07 49.63 12.33
N SER A 2 7.58 48.58 12.93
CA SER A 2 7.86 47.16 12.47
C SER A 2 6.86 46.81 11.39
N GLN A 3 7.33 46.61 10.19
CA GLN A 3 6.53 46.07 9.07
C GLN A 3 6.31 44.57 9.33
N LEU A 4 5.10 44.17 9.71
CA LEU A 4 4.61 42.83 9.70
C LEU A 4 4.58 42.33 8.22
N ALA A 5 5.63 41.63 7.81
CA ALA A 5 5.64 40.88 6.56
C ALA A 5 4.65 39.72 6.70
N ILE A 6 3.41 39.93 6.30
CA ILE A 6 2.42 38.86 6.11
C ILE A 6 2.94 38.00 4.96
N ALA A 7 3.57 36.88 5.32
CA ALA A 7 3.98 35.87 4.36
C ALA A 7 2.72 35.33 3.66
N ARG A 8 2.46 35.83 2.45
CA ARG A 8 1.41 35.28 1.56
C ARG A 8 1.79 33.84 1.25
N ALA A 9 1.13 32.89 1.90
CA ALA A 9 1.26 31.48 1.55
C ALA A 9 0.90 31.31 0.07
N HIS A 10 1.85 30.83 -0.73
CA HIS A 10 1.66 30.62 -2.18
C HIS A 10 0.57 29.56 -2.38
N PRO A 11 -0.53 29.84 -3.12
CA PRO A 11 -1.64 28.90 -3.31
C PRO A 11 -1.25 27.59 -4.01
N ALA A 12 -0.15 27.58 -4.76
CA ALA A 12 0.39 26.39 -5.40
C ALA A 12 0.92 25.37 -4.37
N ARG A 13 1.54 25.82 -3.28
CA ARG A 13 2.11 24.96 -2.23
C ARG A 13 1.02 24.22 -1.44
N THR A 14 -0.14 24.85 -1.28
CA THR A 14 -1.29 24.23 -0.60
C THR A 14 -1.93 23.13 -1.44
N LYS A 15 -2.09 23.29 -2.76
CA LYS A 15 -2.66 22.27 -3.65
C LYS A 15 -1.82 20.99 -3.68
N HIS A 16 -0.50 21.10 -3.71
CA HIS A 16 0.37 19.93 -3.70
C HIS A 16 0.26 19.15 -2.37
N ALA A 17 0.21 19.86 -1.24
CA ALA A 17 0.06 19.22 0.08
C ALA A 17 -1.26 18.44 0.21
N TRP A 18 -2.37 18.96 -0.35
CA TRP A 18 -3.66 18.25 -0.33
C TRP A 18 -3.67 16.94 -1.11
N ILE A 19 -3.05 16.94 -2.29
CA ILE A 19 -2.94 15.75 -3.12
C ILE A 19 -2.11 14.68 -2.40
N ASP A 20 -0.97 15.05 -1.86
CA ASP A 20 -0.08 14.11 -1.15
C ASP A 20 -0.75 13.54 0.10
N THR A 21 -1.48 14.36 0.83
CA THR A 21 -2.28 13.93 1.98
C THR A 21 -3.38 12.95 1.54
N GLY A 22 -4.12 13.25 0.48
CA GLY A 22 -5.16 12.37 -0.06
C GLY A 22 -4.61 11.01 -0.51
N LEU A 23 -3.49 11.01 -1.22
CA LEU A 23 -2.83 9.77 -1.67
C LEU A 23 -2.33 8.94 -0.47
N ARG A 24 -1.77 9.56 0.57
CA ARG A 24 -1.36 8.88 1.80
C ARG A 24 -2.54 8.23 2.53
N TYR A 25 -3.66 8.95 2.65
CA TYR A 25 -4.87 8.38 3.25
C TYR A 25 -5.42 7.21 2.43
N CYS A 26 -5.46 7.33 1.10
CA CYS A 26 -5.89 6.26 0.21
C CYS A 26 -4.99 5.02 0.38
N LEU A 27 -3.67 5.18 0.31
CA LEU A 27 -2.71 4.10 0.50
C LEU A 27 -2.83 3.45 1.88
N THR A 28 -2.97 4.26 2.94
CA THR A 28 -3.18 3.77 4.31
C THR A 28 -4.47 2.95 4.42
N ALA A 29 -5.57 3.45 3.86
CA ALA A 29 -6.87 2.78 3.90
C ALA A 29 -6.84 1.44 3.16
N VAL A 30 -6.19 1.38 1.99
CA VAL A 30 -6.01 0.14 1.23
C VAL A 30 -5.16 -0.86 2.01
N CYS A 31 -4.01 -0.44 2.55
CA CYS A 31 -3.18 -1.33 3.36
C CYS A 31 -3.92 -1.85 4.60
N ALA A 32 -4.64 -1.00 5.31
CA ALA A 32 -5.40 -1.40 6.50
C ALA A 32 -6.58 -2.33 6.16
N GLY A 33 -7.32 -2.02 5.10
CA GLY A 33 -8.43 -2.86 4.62
C GLY A 33 -7.96 -4.23 4.16
N SER A 34 -6.90 -4.28 3.35
CA SER A 34 -6.30 -5.54 2.90
C SER A 34 -5.73 -6.33 4.07
N ALA A 35 -5.08 -5.68 5.06
CA ALA A 35 -4.64 -6.34 6.28
C ALA A 35 -5.80 -7.02 7.01
N GLY A 36 -6.95 -6.36 7.11
CA GLY A 36 -8.16 -6.92 7.72
C GLY A 36 -8.68 -8.15 6.98
N VAL A 37 -8.72 -8.10 5.64
CA VAL A 37 -9.14 -9.25 4.82
C VAL A 37 -8.18 -10.43 5.01
N HIS A 38 -6.87 -10.20 4.93
CA HIS A 38 -5.87 -11.26 5.13
C HIS A 38 -5.96 -11.84 6.55
N ALA A 39 -6.16 -11.00 7.56
CA ALA A 39 -6.34 -11.46 8.95
C ALA A 39 -7.58 -12.35 9.12
N ALA A 40 -8.70 -12.00 8.49
CA ALA A 40 -9.92 -12.80 8.53
C ALA A 40 -9.75 -14.17 7.86
N LEU A 41 -8.85 -14.27 6.88
CA LEU A 41 -8.59 -15.50 6.12
C LEU A 41 -7.50 -16.39 6.75
N ILE A 42 -6.84 -15.98 7.83
CA ILE A 42 -5.78 -16.76 8.47
C ILE A 42 -6.31 -18.14 8.91
N GLN A 43 -7.40 -18.18 9.69
CA GLN A 43 -7.92 -19.41 10.25
C GLN A 43 -8.41 -20.40 9.19
N PRO A 44 -9.22 -20.03 8.17
CA PRO A 44 -9.58 -20.93 7.09
C PRO A 44 -8.36 -21.58 6.41
N HIS A 45 -7.34 -20.76 6.08
CA HIS A 45 -6.15 -21.27 5.39
C HIS A 45 -5.21 -22.08 6.29
N PHE A 46 -5.23 -21.88 7.61
CA PHE A 46 -4.54 -22.78 8.54
C PHE A 46 -5.15 -24.18 8.57
N LEU A 47 -6.46 -24.30 8.35
CA LEU A 47 -7.14 -25.61 8.26
C LEU A 47 -6.77 -26.36 6.98
N GLU A 48 -6.42 -25.63 5.92
CA GLU A 48 -5.95 -26.22 4.65
C GLU A 48 -4.46 -26.59 4.75
N SER A 49 -3.65 -25.65 5.22
CA SER A 49 -2.20 -25.80 5.35
C SER A 49 -1.63 -24.79 6.35
N GLY A 50 -0.82 -25.27 7.30
CA GLY A 50 -0.13 -24.40 8.25
C GLY A 50 0.79 -23.38 7.56
N LEU A 51 1.39 -23.76 6.41
CA LEU A 51 2.23 -22.85 5.63
C LEU A 51 1.39 -21.74 4.98
N LEU A 52 0.23 -22.08 4.42
CA LEU A 52 -0.66 -21.12 3.79
C LEU A 52 -1.24 -20.14 4.80
N GLY A 53 -1.74 -20.64 5.96
CA GLY A 53 -2.20 -19.78 7.04
C GLY A 53 -1.11 -18.85 7.58
N SER A 54 0.14 -19.32 7.67
CA SER A 54 1.28 -18.50 8.05
C SER A 54 1.58 -17.40 7.02
N ALA A 55 1.44 -17.68 5.72
CA ALA A 55 1.59 -16.69 4.67
C ALA A 55 0.54 -15.58 4.77
N PHE A 56 -0.73 -15.93 5.05
CA PHE A 56 -1.80 -14.96 5.30
C PHE A 56 -1.53 -14.10 6.54
N ALA A 57 -1.03 -14.71 7.62
CA ALA A 57 -0.65 -13.98 8.83
C ALA A 57 0.50 -12.98 8.56
N ALA A 58 1.52 -13.41 7.82
CA ALA A 58 2.64 -12.55 7.42
C ALA A 58 2.18 -11.39 6.53
N ALA A 59 1.29 -11.65 5.55
CA ALA A 59 0.70 -10.62 4.69
C ALA A 59 -0.11 -9.60 5.50
N ALA A 60 -0.98 -10.06 6.41
CA ALA A 60 -1.77 -9.20 7.28
C ALA A 60 -0.87 -8.28 8.13
N MET A 61 0.20 -8.83 8.71
CA MET A 61 1.15 -8.07 9.52
C MET A 61 1.94 -7.05 8.70
N ALA A 62 2.44 -7.46 7.53
CA ALA A 62 3.18 -6.56 6.65
C ALA A 62 2.32 -5.38 6.19
N LEU A 63 1.07 -5.63 5.81
CA LEU A 63 0.11 -4.60 5.41
C LEU A 63 -0.27 -3.67 6.57
N ALA A 64 -0.48 -4.20 7.77
CA ALA A 64 -0.77 -3.39 8.96
C ALA A 64 0.42 -2.47 9.31
N LEU A 65 1.65 -2.98 9.27
CA LEU A 65 2.86 -2.19 9.46
C LEU A 65 3.01 -1.13 8.37
N ALA A 66 2.77 -1.47 7.10
CA ALA A 66 2.79 -0.52 6.00
C ALA A 66 1.78 0.63 6.22
N ALA A 67 0.55 0.32 6.63
CA ALA A 67 -0.46 1.32 6.96
C ALA A 67 -0.01 2.28 8.06
N LEU A 68 0.62 1.76 9.12
CA LEU A 68 1.14 2.57 10.23
C LEU A 68 2.29 3.49 9.80
N VAL A 69 3.22 2.95 9.00
CA VAL A 69 4.43 3.69 8.58
C VAL A 69 4.09 4.78 7.56
N VAL A 70 3.22 4.49 6.59
CA VAL A 70 2.78 5.48 5.57
C VAL A 70 2.07 6.67 6.21
N ARG A 71 1.37 6.47 7.31
CA ARG A 71 0.65 7.52 8.03
C ARG A 71 1.57 8.52 8.73
N GLN A 72 2.82 8.12 9.02
CA GLN A 72 3.75 9.00 9.74
C GLN A 72 4.35 10.07 8.81
N PRO A 73 4.30 11.37 9.18
CA PRO A 73 4.77 12.46 8.31
C PRO A 73 6.29 12.47 8.08
N ARG A 74 7.06 11.74 8.91
CA ARG A 74 8.53 11.69 8.83
C ARG A 74 9.06 10.65 7.84
N HIS A 75 8.19 9.80 7.30
CA HIS A 75 8.60 8.67 6.45
C HIS A 75 8.16 8.96 5.02
N ASP A 76 9.02 9.61 4.27
CA ASP A 76 8.69 10.13 2.95
C ASP A 76 8.55 9.04 1.86
N TRP A 77 9.47 8.99 0.90
CA TRP A 77 9.35 8.14 -0.27
C TRP A 77 9.50 6.64 0.02
N TRP A 78 10.37 6.25 0.96
CA TRP A 78 10.63 4.84 1.24
C TRP A 78 9.46 4.13 1.95
N ALA A 79 8.66 4.84 2.75
CA ALA A 79 7.45 4.31 3.34
C ALA A 79 6.40 3.99 2.26
N ALA A 80 6.22 4.89 1.31
CA ALA A 80 5.38 4.67 0.14
C ALA A 80 5.94 3.53 -0.72
N ALA A 81 7.27 3.45 -0.90
CA ALA A 81 7.93 2.36 -1.63
C ALA A 81 7.70 1.00 -0.97
N ALA A 82 7.88 0.90 0.33
CA ALA A 82 7.66 -0.35 1.08
C ALA A 82 6.19 -0.80 1.00
N ALA A 83 5.23 0.12 1.20
CA ALA A 83 3.82 -0.17 1.08
C ALA A 83 3.45 -0.62 -0.34
N THR A 84 3.94 0.09 -1.36
CA THR A 84 3.72 -0.27 -2.77
C THR A 84 4.27 -1.64 -3.09
N ALA A 85 5.51 -1.94 -2.68
CA ALA A 85 6.13 -3.25 -2.89
C ALA A 85 5.32 -4.36 -2.20
N THR A 86 4.87 -4.14 -0.97
CA THR A 86 4.04 -5.11 -0.24
C THR A 86 2.74 -5.40 -0.99
N LEU A 87 2.01 -4.36 -1.42
CA LEU A 87 0.78 -4.51 -2.18
C LEU A 87 1.01 -5.22 -3.53
N CYS A 88 2.09 -4.89 -4.23
CA CYS A 88 2.45 -5.56 -5.49
C CYS A 88 2.75 -7.06 -5.27
N VAL A 89 3.53 -7.40 -4.26
CA VAL A 89 3.85 -8.81 -3.94
C VAL A 89 2.58 -9.60 -3.66
N ILE A 90 1.66 -9.06 -2.87
CA ILE A 90 0.42 -9.73 -2.52
C ILE A 90 -0.50 -9.87 -3.74
N ALA A 91 -0.68 -8.81 -4.53
CA ALA A 91 -1.47 -8.86 -5.75
C ALA A 91 -0.91 -9.86 -6.76
N ILE A 92 0.42 -9.88 -6.95
CA ILE A 92 1.09 -10.85 -7.83
C ILE A 92 0.89 -12.28 -7.30
N SER A 93 1.00 -12.50 -6.00
CA SER A 93 0.77 -13.80 -5.38
C SER A 93 -0.65 -14.31 -5.64
N TYR A 94 -1.66 -13.44 -5.53
CA TYR A 94 -3.04 -13.79 -5.88
C TYR A 94 -3.16 -14.16 -7.36
N LEU A 95 -2.61 -13.36 -8.26
CA LEU A 95 -2.67 -13.63 -9.70
C LEU A 95 -1.97 -14.97 -10.04
N LEU A 96 -0.84 -15.26 -9.42
CA LEU A 96 -0.12 -16.52 -9.59
C LEU A 96 -0.94 -17.71 -9.07
N SER A 97 -1.59 -17.57 -7.90
CA SER A 97 -2.44 -18.65 -7.37
C SER A 97 -3.60 -19.01 -8.29
N ARG A 98 -4.07 -18.05 -9.10
CA ARG A 98 -5.20 -18.26 -10.06
C ARG A 98 -4.74 -18.71 -11.44
N SER A 99 -3.48 -18.55 -11.80
CA SER A 99 -2.97 -18.86 -13.15
C SER A 99 -2.05 -20.09 -13.21
N ALA A 100 -1.02 -20.13 -12.37
CA ALA A 100 0.02 -21.16 -12.41
C ALA A 100 0.11 -21.97 -11.11
N GLY A 101 -0.56 -21.53 -10.04
CA GLY A 101 -0.30 -21.98 -8.70
C GLY A 101 0.96 -21.35 -8.11
N ILE A 102 1.19 -21.58 -6.82
CA ILE A 102 2.40 -21.15 -6.12
C ILE A 102 3.08 -22.40 -5.55
N PRO A 103 4.30 -22.74 -6.01
CA PRO A 103 5.01 -23.91 -5.51
C PRO A 103 5.04 -23.93 -3.98
N LEU A 104 4.83 -25.09 -3.36
CA LEU A 104 4.79 -25.33 -1.90
C LEU A 104 3.58 -24.76 -1.17
N LEU A 105 2.86 -23.78 -1.73
CA LEU A 105 1.68 -23.17 -1.10
C LEU A 105 0.39 -23.65 -1.76
N ILE A 106 0.29 -23.49 -3.06
CA ILE A 106 -0.89 -23.80 -3.88
C ILE A 106 -0.42 -24.53 -5.14
N VAL A 107 -0.50 -25.85 -5.15
CA VAL A 107 0.08 -26.69 -6.22
C VAL A 107 -0.73 -26.58 -7.52
N GLN A 108 -2.04 -26.38 -7.41
CA GLN A 108 -2.93 -26.25 -8.58
C GLN A 108 -3.59 -24.87 -8.58
N PRO A 109 -3.83 -24.29 -9.78
CA PRO A 109 -4.55 -23.02 -9.86
C PRO A 109 -5.94 -23.11 -9.24
N GLU A 110 -6.26 -22.13 -8.42
CA GLU A 110 -7.58 -22.01 -7.79
C GLU A 110 -8.50 -21.15 -8.65
N HIS A 111 -9.81 -21.34 -8.49
CA HIS A 111 -10.80 -20.47 -9.11
C HIS A 111 -10.76 -19.07 -8.50
N ALA A 112 -10.98 -18.05 -9.34
CA ALA A 112 -11.09 -16.68 -8.85
C ALA A 112 -12.35 -16.55 -7.98
N ASP A 113 -12.21 -15.98 -6.81
CA ASP A 113 -13.29 -15.67 -5.90
C ASP A 113 -13.56 -14.14 -5.88
N PRO A 114 -14.81 -13.71 -5.61
CA PRO A 114 -15.14 -12.29 -5.63
C PRO A 114 -14.36 -11.46 -4.60
N LEU A 115 -14.14 -11.99 -3.38
CA LEU A 115 -13.45 -11.27 -2.32
C LEU A 115 -11.98 -11.05 -2.68
N GLY A 116 -11.28 -12.09 -3.10
CA GLY A 116 -9.88 -12.01 -3.53
C GLY A 116 -9.71 -11.09 -4.73
N THR A 117 -10.63 -11.16 -5.71
CA THR A 117 -10.59 -10.29 -6.89
C THR A 117 -10.75 -8.81 -6.53
N VAL A 118 -11.74 -8.47 -5.68
CA VAL A 118 -11.97 -7.08 -5.24
C VAL A 118 -10.80 -6.58 -4.38
N THR A 119 -10.29 -7.42 -3.47
CA THR A 119 -9.14 -7.06 -2.63
C THR A 119 -7.91 -6.79 -3.50
N THR A 120 -7.61 -7.66 -4.47
CA THR A 120 -6.47 -7.48 -5.39
C THR A 120 -6.63 -6.22 -6.25
N ALA A 121 -7.83 -5.91 -6.73
CA ALA A 121 -8.08 -4.67 -7.46
C ALA A 121 -7.81 -3.43 -6.58
N ALA A 122 -8.24 -3.46 -5.30
CA ALA A 122 -7.94 -2.40 -4.35
C ALA A 122 -6.44 -2.29 -4.07
N GLU A 123 -5.73 -3.41 -3.92
CA GLU A 123 -4.27 -3.46 -3.72
C GLU A 123 -3.51 -2.84 -4.90
N LEU A 124 -3.90 -3.15 -6.13
CA LEU A 124 -3.32 -2.55 -7.33
C LEU A 124 -3.59 -1.03 -7.38
N ALA A 125 -4.80 -0.59 -7.05
CA ALA A 125 -5.11 0.84 -6.95
C ALA A 125 -4.26 1.54 -5.87
N GLY A 126 -4.08 0.90 -4.71
CA GLY A 126 -3.19 1.37 -3.65
C GLY A 126 -1.73 1.45 -4.10
N ALA A 127 -1.25 0.44 -4.83
CA ALA A 127 0.10 0.44 -5.39
C ALA A 127 0.32 1.61 -6.37
N VAL A 128 -0.67 1.94 -7.19
CA VAL A 128 -0.62 3.13 -8.06
C VAL A 128 -0.54 4.41 -7.23
N CYS A 129 -1.34 4.54 -6.17
CA CYS A 129 -1.27 5.69 -5.25
C CYS A 129 0.13 5.85 -4.64
N GLY A 130 0.73 4.75 -4.20
CA GLY A 130 2.08 4.73 -3.65
C GLY A 130 3.15 5.10 -4.68
N ALA A 131 3.05 4.58 -5.90
CA ALA A 131 3.96 4.92 -7.00
C ALA A 131 3.89 6.43 -7.35
N VAL A 132 2.70 7.01 -7.38
CA VAL A 132 2.50 8.44 -7.58
C VAL A 132 3.12 9.26 -6.46
N LEU A 133 2.95 8.85 -5.19
CA LEU A 133 3.60 9.50 -4.04
C LEU A 133 5.12 9.49 -4.16
N MET A 134 5.73 8.35 -4.53
CA MET A 134 7.17 8.25 -4.74
C MET A 134 7.67 9.18 -5.84
N ALA A 135 7.01 9.16 -6.99
CA ALA A 135 7.39 10.01 -8.13
C ALA A 135 7.35 11.50 -7.76
N ARG A 136 6.32 11.92 -7.01
CA ARG A 136 6.16 13.29 -6.55
C ARG A 136 7.24 13.70 -5.55
N SER A 137 7.61 12.80 -4.62
CA SER A 137 8.67 13.05 -3.63
C SER A 137 10.02 13.31 -4.31
N VAL A 138 10.36 12.49 -5.30
CA VAL A 138 11.61 12.64 -6.06
C VAL A 138 11.65 13.96 -6.85
N LEU A 139 10.54 14.31 -7.52
CA LEU A 139 10.44 15.54 -8.31
C LEU A 139 10.53 16.82 -7.46
N MET A 140 10.05 16.77 -6.20
CA MET A 140 10.15 17.91 -5.29
C MET A 140 11.55 18.08 -4.72
N SER A 141 12.23 16.98 -4.34
CA SER A 141 13.62 17.03 -3.84
C SER A 141 14.61 17.60 -4.85
N GLY A 142 14.39 17.36 -6.15
CA GLY A 142 15.27 17.90 -7.20
C GLY A 142 15.15 19.43 -7.41
N LYS A 143 14.04 20.04 -7.01
CA LYS A 143 13.81 21.48 -7.17
C LYS A 143 14.44 22.37 -6.08
N ASP A 144 14.74 21.78 -4.93
CA ASP A 144 15.34 22.51 -3.80
C ASP A 144 16.89 22.57 -3.91
N GLN A 145 17.49 21.92 -4.93
CA GLN A 145 18.93 21.86 -5.17
C GLN A 145 19.41 22.77 -6.31
N THR A 146 18.52 23.47 -7.00
CA THR A 146 18.81 24.43 -8.09
C THR A 146 18.47 25.85 -7.69
#